data_0af1fb0ec2a1b7f35602f87721987341
#
_entry.id   0af1fb0ec2a1b7f35602f87721987341
#
_cell.length_a   1.000
_cell.length_b   1.000
_cell.length_c   1.000
_cell.angle_alpha   90.00
_cell.angle_beta   90.00
_cell.angle_gamma   90.00
#
_symmetry.space_group_name_H-M   'P 1'
#
loop_
_entity.id
_entity.type
_entity.pdbx_description
1 polymer ?
#
loop_
_entity_poly.entity_id
_entity_poly.type
_entity_poly.pdbx_seq_one_letter_code
_entity_poly.pdbx_strand_id
1 'polypeptide(L)'
;MDNLIISANAVLPLMLCIGVGYLTRRLNWADDAFFTKCNSYCFKAFMSVMLFSNVYNADLKTAFQPKLVLFTIVSVLFVAAATFFVVRLLVKTPSQRAVLTQGIFRSNYVIFGIPVAANVYGDGNIATAALLSAVAVPLFNVLAVLTLEYYSTAHKSSWKSILKGVVTNPLILGAVVGFVMKLMPFGLPYALSKAVSDLAKIATPLALVVLGGTFRFRAVGGN
;
A
#
# COMPACT_ATOMS: atom_id res chain seq x y z
N MET A 1 -10.63 -26.62 9.78
CA MET A 1 -9.64 -25.97 10.70
C MET A 1 -8.56 -25.22 9.93
N ASP A 2 -8.20 -25.67 8.73
CA ASP A 2 -7.11 -25.11 7.93
C ASP A 2 -7.30 -23.64 7.55
N ASN A 3 -8.51 -23.22 7.20
CA ASN A 3 -8.81 -21.82 6.84
C ASN A 3 -8.62 -20.83 8.01
N LEU A 4 -8.89 -21.27 9.25
CA LEU A 4 -8.67 -20.46 10.45
C LEU A 4 -7.18 -20.31 10.74
N ILE A 5 -6.43 -21.38 10.57
CA ILE A 5 -4.96 -21.39 10.73
C ILE A 5 -4.30 -20.50 9.67
N ILE A 6 -4.74 -20.59 8.41
CA ILE A 6 -4.25 -19.74 7.32
C ILE A 6 -4.52 -18.26 7.61
N SER A 7 -5.75 -17.95 8.06
CA SER A 7 -6.11 -16.57 8.40
C SER A 7 -5.32 -16.07 9.62
N ALA A 8 -5.15 -16.90 10.65
CA ALA A 8 -4.35 -16.54 11.82
C ALA A 8 -2.89 -16.30 11.46
N ASN A 9 -2.29 -17.17 10.66
CA ASN A 9 -0.90 -17.03 10.20
C ASN A 9 -0.68 -15.79 9.32
N ALA A 10 -1.71 -15.32 8.61
CA ALA A 10 -1.63 -14.08 7.83
C ALA A 10 -1.74 -12.82 8.72
N VAL A 11 -2.58 -12.85 9.76
CA VAL A 11 -2.88 -11.67 10.58
C VAL A 11 -1.96 -11.53 11.78
N LEU A 12 -1.59 -12.65 12.41
CA LEU A 12 -0.80 -12.64 13.64
C LEU A 12 0.55 -11.92 13.52
N PRO A 13 1.36 -12.12 12.45
CA PRO A 13 2.62 -11.37 12.28
C PRO A 13 2.40 -9.86 12.19
N LEU A 14 1.31 -9.40 11.56
CA LEU A 14 0.98 -7.98 11.47
C LEU A 14 0.65 -7.41 12.85
N MET A 15 -0.15 -8.14 13.63
CA MET A 15 -0.50 -7.76 15.00
C MET A 15 0.72 -7.76 15.92
N LEU A 16 1.63 -8.69 15.76
CA LEU A 16 2.89 -8.72 16.53
C LEU A 16 3.76 -7.49 16.23
N CYS A 17 3.90 -7.08 14.96
CA CYS A 17 4.61 -5.86 14.60
C CYS A 17 3.97 -4.61 15.23
N ILE A 18 2.64 -4.50 15.22
CA ILE A 18 1.92 -3.41 15.89
C ILE A 18 2.16 -3.47 17.41
N GLY A 19 2.11 -4.68 17.99
CA GLY A 19 2.38 -4.91 19.40
C GLY A 19 3.78 -4.45 19.82
N VAL A 20 4.80 -4.75 19.03
CA VAL A 20 6.18 -4.26 19.26
C VAL A 20 6.23 -2.74 19.30
N GLY A 21 5.60 -2.06 18.35
CA GLY A 21 5.55 -0.58 18.35
C GLY A 21 4.85 -0.01 19.58
N TYR A 22 3.73 -0.60 19.97
CA TYR A 22 2.99 -0.23 21.17
C TYR A 22 3.83 -0.43 22.44
N LEU A 23 4.50 -1.57 22.58
CA LEU A 23 5.38 -1.88 23.70
C LEU A 23 6.59 -0.93 23.77
N THR A 24 7.24 -0.67 22.64
CA THR A 24 8.36 0.30 22.52
C THR A 24 7.97 1.66 23.10
N ARG A 25 6.76 2.12 22.78
CA ARG A 25 6.24 3.36 23.34
C ARG A 25 5.92 3.24 24.83
N ARG A 26 5.26 2.17 25.25
CA ARG A 26 4.85 1.96 26.65
C ARG A 26 6.05 1.85 27.58
N LEU A 27 7.15 1.29 27.10
CA LEU A 27 8.42 1.16 27.82
C LEU A 27 9.27 2.46 27.75
N ASN A 28 8.76 3.52 27.12
CA ASN A 28 9.47 4.80 26.92
C ASN A 28 10.82 4.67 26.19
N TRP A 29 10.99 3.65 25.34
CA TRP A 29 12.19 3.50 24.50
C TRP A 29 12.21 4.49 23.33
N ALA A 30 11.02 4.96 22.91
CA ALA A 30 10.86 5.94 21.86
C ALA A 30 9.66 6.86 22.15
N ASP A 31 9.80 8.13 21.79
CA ASP A 31 8.81 9.18 21.97
C ASP A 31 7.96 9.44 20.70
N ASP A 32 6.98 10.34 20.80
CA ASP A 32 6.13 10.74 19.68
C ASP A 32 6.93 11.37 18.53
N ALA A 33 7.99 12.11 18.86
CA ALA A 33 8.84 12.75 17.86
C ALA A 33 9.61 11.70 17.05
N PHE A 34 10.11 10.66 17.70
CA PHE A 34 10.75 9.53 17.05
C PHE A 34 9.79 8.85 16.06
N PHE A 35 8.57 8.46 16.50
CA PHE A 35 7.61 7.78 15.63
C PHE A 35 7.18 8.65 14.44
N THR A 36 7.03 9.96 14.64
CA THR A 36 6.70 10.91 13.58
C THR A 36 7.82 10.99 12.52
N LYS A 37 9.07 11.08 12.96
CA LYS A 37 10.24 11.09 12.05
C LYS A 37 10.40 9.74 11.35
N CYS A 38 10.24 8.65 12.09
CA CYS A 38 10.32 7.29 11.56
C CYS A 38 9.24 7.03 10.51
N ASN A 39 7.99 7.49 10.75
CA ASN A 39 6.90 7.43 9.77
C ASN A 39 7.26 8.16 8.47
N SER A 40 7.76 9.39 8.59
CA SER A 40 8.17 10.17 7.42
C SER A 40 9.30 9.50 6.64
N TYR A 41 10.27 8.93 7.33
CA TYR A 41 11.39 8.22 6.72
C TYR A 41 10.94 6.90 6.06
N CYS A 42 10.11 6.12 6.76
CA CYS A 42 9.50 4.90 6.22
C CYS A 42 8.75 5.18 4.91
N PHE A 43 7.93 6.21 4.91
CA PHE A 43 7.15 6.62 3.73
C PHE A 43 8.05 7.05 2.57
N LYS A 44 9.04 7.91 2.83
CA LYS A 44 9.89 8.49 1.77
C LYS A 44 10.93 7.51 1.23
N ALA A 45 11.52 6.68 2.07
CA ALA A 45 12.59 5.76 1.67
C ALA A 45 12.05 4.34 1.42
N PHE A 46 11.63 3.64 2.46
CA PHE A 46 11.33 2.20 2.35
C PHE A 46 10.10 1.90 1.50
N MET A 47 9.01 2.67 1.66
CA MET A 47 7.82 2.46 0.83
C MET A 47 8.05 2.81 -0.64
N SER A 48 8.89 3.81 -0.94
CA SER A 48 9.24 4.14 -2.32
C SER A 48 10.07 3.04 -2.97
N VAL A 49 11.05 2.48 -2.23
CA VAL A 49 11.84 1.34 -2.69
C VAL A 49 10.96 0.09 -2.82
N MET A 50 10.00 -0.12 -1.93
CA MET A 50 9.04 -1.23 -2.04
C MET A 50 8.19 -1.11 -3.31
N LEU A 51 7.69 0.09 -3.62
CA LEU A 51 6.94 0.32 -4.85
C LEU A 51 7.79 0.14 -6.10
N PHE A 52 9.02 0.65 -6.08
CA PHE A 52 10.00 0.37 -7.13
C PHE A 52 10.16 -1.14 -7.33
N SER A 53 10.44 -1.88 -6.27
CA SER A 53 10.66 -3.34 -6.30
C SER A 53 9.43 -4.09 -6.82
N ASN A 54 8.23 -3.72 -6.36
CA ASN A 54 6.99 -4.36 -6.78
C ASN A 54 6.73 -4.16 -8.28
N VAL A 55 6.95 -2.94 -8.80
CA VAL A 55 6.75 -2.65 -10.22
C VAL A 55 7.84 -3.27 -11.09
N TYR A 56 9.11 -3.19 -10.63
CA TYR A 56 10.23 -3.78 -11.35
C TYR A 56 10.11 -5.29 -11.48
N ASN A 57 9.73 -5.98 -10.41
CA ASN A 57 9.59 -7.44 -10.38
C ASN A 57 8.23 -7.96 -10.88
N ALA A 58 7.27 -7.09 -11.20
CA ALA A 58 5.96 -7.50 -11.69
C ALA A 58 6.12 -8.28 -13.01
N ASP A 59 5.67 -9.54 -13.07
CA ASP A 59 5.74 -10.31 -14.30
C ASP A 59 4.58 -9.96 -15.24
N LEU A 60 4.87 -9.10 -16.21
CA LEU A 60 3.89 -8.64 -17.20
C LEU A 60 3.78 -9.57 -18.41
N LYS A 61 4.70 -10.56 -18.58
CA LYS A 61 4.78 -11.35 -19.81
C LYS A 61 4.05 -12.69 -19.75
N THR A 62 4.03 -13.35 -18.58
CA THR A 62 3.64 -14.77 -18.50
C THR A 62 2.15 -15.03 -18.36
N ALA A 63 1.36 -14.03 -17.97
CA ALA A 63 -0.06 -14.23 -17.75
C ALA A 63 -0.92 -13.07 -18.27
N PHE A 64 -0.44 -12.36 -19.31
CA PHE A 64 -1.17 -11.21 -19.88
C PHE A 64 -2.47 -11.70 -20.55
N GLN A 65 -3.53 -11.75 -19.77
CA GLN A 65 -4.90 -11.88 -20.27
C GLN A 65 -5.51 -10.47 -20.34
N PRO A 66 -5.53 -9.82 -21.52
CA PRO A 66 -5.93 -8.40 -21.63
C PRO A 66 -7.31 -8.12 -21.05
N LYS A 67 -8.24 -9.08 -21.19
CA LYS A 67 -9.61 -8.97 -20.67
C LYS A 67 -9.63 -8.91 -19.15
N LEU A 68 -8.86 -9.77 -18.45
CA LEU A 68 -8.79 -9.78 -16.97
C LEU A 68 -8.07 -8.56 -16.43
N VAL A 69 -6.99 -8.13 -17.08
CA VAL A 69 -6.27 -6.90 -16.72
C VAL A 69 -7.20 -5.69 -16.86
N LEU A 70 -7.88 -5.55 -17.99
CA LEU A 70 -8.83 -4.47 -18.24
C LEU A 70 -9.97 -4.51 -17.21
N PHE A 71 -10.55 -5.67 -16.94
CA PHE A 71 -11.59 -5.83 -15.93
C PHE A 71 -11.11 -5.39 -14.56
N THR A 72 -9.89 -5.78 -14.15
CA THR A 72 -9.30 -5.38 -12.87
C THR A 72 -9.13 -3.85 -12.79
N ILE A 73 -8.58 -3.23 -13.84
CA ILE A 73 -8.41 -1.77 -13.87
C ILE A 73 -9.75 -1.06 -13.77
N VAL A 74 -10.73 -1.46 -14.59
CA VAL A 74 -12.07 -0.85 -14.60
C VAL A 74 -12.77 -1.03 -13.26
N SER A 75 -12.70 -2.23 -12.67
CA SER A 75 -13.31 -2.52 -11.38
C SER A 75 -12.69 -1.70 -10.24
N VAL A 76 -11.37 -1.60 -10.19
CA VAL A 76 -10.67 -0.80 -9.18
C VAL A 76 -11.01 0.68 -9.33
N LEU A 77 -10.99 1.21 -10.55
CA LEU A 77 -11.36 2.60 -10.83
C LEU A 77 -12.81 2.89 -10.48
N PHE A 78 -13.72 1.96 -10.82
CA PHE A 78 -15.13 2.09 -10.48
C PHE A 78 -15.36 2.14 -8.96
N VAL A 79 -14.78 1.19 -8.21
CA VAL A 79 -14.91 1.16 -6.74
C VAL A 79 -14.29 2.40 -6.12
N ALA A 80 -13.12 2.85 -6.60
CA ALA A 80 -12.49 4.08 -6.11
C ALA A 80 -13.36 5.31 -6.38
N ALA A 81 -13.91 5.44 -7.58
CA ALA A 81 -14.80 6.55 -7.94
C ALA A 81 -16.09 6.51 -7.12
N ALA A 82 -16.76 5.36 -7.03
CA ALA A 82 -17.97 5.20 -6.23
C ALA A 82 -17.72 5.55 -4.76
N THR A 83 -16.62 5.04 -4.18
CA THR A 83 -16.22 5.35 -2.81
C THR A 83 -15.95 6.84 -2.63
N PHE A 84 -15.25 7.48 -3.56
CA PHE A 84 -14.96 8.91 -3.51
C PHE A 84 -16.25 9.73 -3.46
N PHE A 85 -17.24 9.43 -4.30
CA PHE A 85 -18.53 10.12 -4.30
C PHE A 85 -19.32 9.87 -3.02
N VAL A 86 -19.43 8.61 -2.58
CA VAL A 86 -20.19 8.25 -1.37
C VAL A 86 -19.58 8.90 -0.12
N VAL A 87 -18.26 8.79 0.05
CA VAL A 87 -17.58 9.39 1.21
C VAL A 87 -17.69 10.92 1.19
N ARG A 88 -17.64 11.54 0.01
CA ARG A 88 -17.82 12.99 -0.12
C ARG A 88 -19.22 13.46 0.34
N LEU A 89 -20.25 12.65 0.14
CA LEU A 89 -21.62 12.93 0.57
C LEU A 89 -21.82 12.73 2.07
N LEU A 90 -21.23 11.66 2.63
CA LEU A 90 -21.49 11.24 4.01
C LEU A 90 -20.56 11.88 5.05
N VAL A 91 -19.34 12.24 4.67
CA VAL A 91 -18.30 12.71 5.58
C VAL A 91 -18.01 14.19 5.33
N LYS A 92 -17.96 15.00 6.38
CA LYS A 92 -17.74 16.45 6.27
C LYS A 92 -16.26 16.84 6.28
N THR A 93 -15.45 16.16 7.08
CA THR A 93 -14.05 16.51 7.34
C THR A 93 -13.10 16.02 6.24
N PRO A 94 -12.31 16.88 5.57
CA PRO A 94 -11.44 16.48 4.46
C PRO A 94 -10.44 15.39 4.82
N SER A 95 -9.80 15.45 5.99
CA SER A 95 -8.86 14.42 6.44
C SER A 95 -9.51 13.05 6.63
N GLN A 96 -10.73 13.00 7.16
CA GLN A 96 -11.50 11.76 7.29
C GLN A 96 -11.94 11.24 5.91
N ARG A 97 -12.30 12.13 4.98
CA ARG A 97 -12.61 11.74 3.59
C ARG A 97 -11.43 11.02 2.95
N ALA A 98 -10.22 11.57 3.07
CA ALA A 98 -9.02 10.97 2.51
C ALA A 98 -8.79 9.55 3.05
N VAL A 99 -8.85 9.37 4.37
CA VAL A 99 -8.61 8.08 5.02
C VAL A 99 -9.69 7.06 4.69
N LEU A 100 -10.96 7.44 4.79
CA LEU A 100 -12.08 6.54 4.52
C LEU A 100 -12.13 6.13 3.05
N THR A 101 -11.93 7.06 2.12
CA THR A 101 -11.94 6.74 0.68
C THR A 101 -10.88 5.67 0.37
N GLN A 102 -9.62 5.88 0.77
CA GLN A 102 -8.60 4.88 0.51
C GLN A 102 -8.80 3.59 1.33
N GLY A 103 -9.32 3.67 2.55
CA GLY A 103 -9.59 2.51 3.39
C GLY A 103 -10.64 1.57 2.82
N ILE A 104 -11.60 2.09 2.04
CA ILE A 104 -12.66 1.29 1.42
C ILE A 104 -12.21 0.68 0.10
N PHE A 105 -11.61 1.46 -0.83
CA PHE A 105 -11.25 0.91 -2.14
C PHE A 105 -9.96 0.09 -2.12
N ARG A 106 -9.06 0.35 -1.18
CA ARG A 106 -7.76 -0.33 -1.10
C ARG A 106 -7.90 -1.68 -0.41
N SER A 107 -8.07 -2.72 -1.19
CA SER A 107 -8.12 -4.07 -0.64
C SER A 107 -6.71 -4.60 -0.32
N ASN A 108 -6.63 -5.50 0.67
CA ASN A 108 -5.41 -6.27 0.95
C ASN A 108 -5.37 -7.53 0.08
N TYR A 109 -5.30 -7.31 -1.24
CA TYR A 109 -5.45 -8.34 -2.26
C TYR A 109 -4.42 -9.48 -2.12
N VAL A 110 -3.16 -9.14 -1.79
CA VAL A 110 -2.08 -10.13 -1.71
C VAL A 110 -2.29 -11.09 -0.54
N ILE A 111 -2.68 -10.57 0.63
CA ILE A 111 -2.81 -11.38 1.85
C ILE A 111 -4.09 -12.22 1.85
N PHE A 112 -5.19 -11.69 1.32
CA PHE A 112 -6.49 -12.36 1.32
C PHE A 112 -6.93 -12.85 -0.06
N GLY A 113 -6.72 -12.08 -1.09
CA GLY A 113 -7.21 -12.40 -2.44
C GLY A 113 -6.51 -13.62 -3.03
N ILE A 114 -5.20 -13.73 -2.90
CA ILE A 114 -4.44 -14.87 -3.43
C ILE A 114 -4.81 -16.19 -2.71
N PRO A 115 -4.80 -16.27 -1.37
CA PRO A 115 -5.25 -17.49 -0.68
C PRO A 115 -6.70 -17.86 -0.95
N VAL A 116 -7.61 -16.88 -1.07
CA VAL A 116 -9.01 -17.14 -1.42
C VAL A 116 -9.10 -17.73 -2.84
N ALA A 117 -8.37 -17.16 -3.80
CA ALA A 117 -8.32 -17.70 -5.16
C ALA A 117 -7.76 -19.13 -5.20
N ALA A 118 -6.71 -19.42 -4.41
CA ALA A 118 -6.17 -20.77 -4.27
C ALA A 118 -7.20 -21.76 -3.71
N ASN A 119 -7.93 -21.36 -2.69
CA ASN A 119 -8.95 -22.21 -2.07
C ASN A 119 -10.17 -22.48 -2.98
N VAL A 120 -10.55 -21.48 -3.80
CA VAL A 120 -11.75 -21.60 -4.67
C VAL A 120 -11.43 -22.29 -5.99
N TYR A 121 -10.29 -21.98 -6.59
CA TYR A 121 -9.93 -22.41 -7.95
C TYR A 121 -8.80 -23.44 -8.00
N GLY A 122 -8.23 -23.82 -6.85
CA GLY A 122 -7.07 -24.70 -6.73
C GLY A 122 -5.74 -24.01 -7.04
N ASP A 123 -4.66 -24.68 -6.70
CA ASP A 123 -3.29 -24.14 -6.80
C ASP A 123 -2.86 -23.75 -8.22
N GLY A 124 -3.45 -24.37 -9.25
CA GLY A 124 -3.16 -24.06 -10.65
C GLY A 124 -3.54 -22.64 -11.11
N ASN A 125 -4.42 -21.95 -10.38
CA ASN A 125 -4.90 -20.60 -10.72
C ASN A 125 -4.28 -19.47 -9.88
N ILE A 126 -3.36 -19.81 -8.97
CA ILE A 126 -2.63 -18.82 -8.15
C ILE A 126 -1.85 -17.83 -9.03
N ALA A 127 -1.28 -18.32 -10.15
CA ALA A 127 -0.53 -17.48 -11.08
C ALA A 127 -1.39 -16.34 -11.65
N THR A 128 -2.65 -16.60 -11.98
CA THR A 128 -3.59 -15.56 -12.46
C THR A 128 -3.89 -14.54 -11.36
N ALA A 129 -4.16 -14.99 -10.13
CA ALA A 129 -4.40 -14.10 -9.00
C ALA A 129 -3.15 -13.25 -8.67
N ALA A 130 -1.96 -13.85 -8.69
CA ALA A 130 -0.70 -13.14 -8.51
C ALA A 130 -0.46 -12.09 -9.59
N LEU A 131 -0.78 -12.40 -10.85
CA LEU A 131 -0.71 -11.44 -11.96
C LEU A 131 -1.64 -10.24 -11.73
N LEU A 132 -2.91 -10.51 -11.40
CA LEU A 132 -3.87 -9.43 -11.15
C LEU A 132 -3.42 -8.56 -9.98
N SER A 133 -2.74 -9.12 -8.97
CA SER A 133 -2.14 -8.35 -7.89
C SER A 133 -1.05 -7.40 -8.39
N ALA A 134 -0.26 -7.81 -9.37
CA ALA A 134 0.79 -6.98 -9.96
C ALA A 134 0.23 -5.75 -10.69
N VAL A 135 -1.03 -5.78 -11.10
CA VAL A 135 -1.75 -4.63 -11.68
C VAL A 135 -2.51 -3.85 -10.60
N ALA A 136 -3.26 -4.54 -9.75
CA ALA A 136 -4.13 -3.93 -8.76
C ALA A 136 -3.35 -3.16 -7.68
N VAL A 137 -2.24 -3.72 -7.19
CA VAL A 137 -1.47 -3.12 -6.09
C VAL A 137 -0.85 -1.77 -6.47
N PRO A 138 -0.14 -1.63 -7.61
CA PRO A 138 0.32 -0.32 -8.06
C PRO A 138 -0.82 0.68 -8.27
N LEU A 139 -1.94 0.23 -8.85
CA LEU A 139 -3.11 1.07 -9.08
C LEU A 139 -3.72 1.58 -7.76
N PHE A 140 -3.88 0.71 -6.77
CA PHE A 140 -4.30 1.12 -5.42
C PHE A 140 -3.36 2.16 -4.82
N ASN A 141 -2.05 2.00 -4.98
CA ASN A 141 -1.07 2.92 -4.42
C ASN A 141 -1.15 4.30 -5.11
N VAL A 142 -1.26 4.34 -6.43
CA VAL A 142 -1.44 5.59 -7.18
C VAL A 142 -2.74 6.29 -6.76
N LEU A 143 -3.86 5.57 -6.74
CA LEU A 143 -5.16 6.13 -6.33
C LEU A 143 -5.16 6.60 -4.87
N ALA A 144 -4.49 5.89 -3.96
CA ALA A 144 -4.36 6.30 -2.57
C ALA A 144 -3.59 7.62 -2.45
N VAL A 145 -2.47 7.76 -3.17
CA VAL A 145 -1.70 9.01 -3.19
C VAL A 145 -2.52 10.15 -3.79
N LEU A 146 -3.20 9.93 -4.91
CA LEU A 146 -4.10 10.92 -5.52
C LEU A 146 -5.19 11.37 -4.56
N THR A 147 -5.80 10.43 -3.84
CA THR A 147 -6.85 10.72 -2.86
C THR A 147 -6.33 11.55 -1.69
N LEU A 148 -5.17 11.16 -1.14
CA LEU A 148 -4.54 11.90 -0.05
C LEU A 148 -4.14 13.31 -0.47
N GLU A 149 -3.54 13.47 -1.64
CA GLU A 149 -3.11 14.75 -2.16
C GLU A 149 -4.31 15.67 -2.47
N TYR A 150 -5.40 15.12 -3.03
CA TYR A 150 -6.62 15.86 -3.31
C TYR A 150 -7.27 16.43 -2.04
N TYR A 151 -7.26 15.68 -0.94
CA TYR A 151 -7.85 16.11 0.34
C TYR A 151 -6.83 16.78 1.27
N SER A 152 -5.55 16.92 0.89
CA SER A 152 -4.56 17.60 1.70
C SER A 152 -4.94 19.07 1.91
N THR A 153 -5.05 19.49 3.18
CA THR A 153 -5.36 20.87 3.56
C THR A 153 -4.17 21.82 3.36
N ALA A 154 -2.97 21.29 3.15
CA ALA A 154 -1.74 22.07 2.99
C ALA A 154 -1.69 22.83 1.65
N HIS A 155 -2.48 22.41 0.68
CA HIS A 155 -2.53 23.06 -0.63
C HIS A 155 -3.95 23.51 -0.93
N LYS A 156 -4.17 24.84 -0.95
CA LYS A 156 -5.37 25.42 -1.57
C LYS A 156 -5.43 24.85 -2.99
N SER A 157 -6.46 24.11 -3.28
CA SER A 157 -6.67 23.25 -4.44
C SER A 157 -6.56 23.98 -5.79
N SER A 158 -5.32 24.28 -6.19
CA SER A 158 -5.03 24.52 -7.60
C SER A 158 -4.67 23.16 -8.22
N TRP A 159 -5.28 22.83 -9.35
CA TRP A 159 -4.95 21.61 -10.13
C TRP A 159 -3.44 21.46 -10.36
N LYS A 160 -2.73 22.58 -10.57
CA LYS A 160 -1.28 22.60 -10.69
C LYS A 160 -0.57 22.14 -9.41
N SER A 161 -1.09 22.48 -8.24
CA SER A 161 -0.54 22.05 -6.96
C SER A 161 -0.72 20.55 -6.72
N ILE A 162 -1.90 20.02 -7.05
CA ILE A 162 -2.20 18.59 -6.99
C ILE A 162 -1.24 17.82 -7.91
N LEU A 163 -1.12 18.26 -9.16
CA LEU A 163 -0.22 17.63 -10.14
C LEU A 163 1.23 17.68 -9.68
N LYS A 164 1.69 18.81 -9.15
CA LYS A 164 3.02 18.94 -8.57
C LYS A 164 3.23 17.97 -7.41
N GLY A 165 2.28 17.89 -6.47
CA GLY A 165 2.33 16.95 -5.34
C GLY A 165 2.43 15.49 -5.80
N VAL A 166 1.65 15.10 -6.81
CA VAL A 166 1.69 13.78 -7.42
C VAL A 166 3.06 13.48 -8.04
N VAL A 167 3.56 14.39 -8.89
CA VAL A 167 4.83 14.18 -9.61
C VAL A 167 6.05 14.21 -8.67
N THR A 168 5.98 14.95 -7.57
CA THR A 168 7.06 15.00 -6.57
C THR A 168 6.90 13.95 -5.47
N ASN A 169 5.83 13.16 -5.49
CA ASN A 169 5.61 12.14 -4.47
C ASN A 169 6.63 11.00 -4.60
N PRO A 170 7.40 10.70 -3.55
CA PRO A 170 8.45 9.69 -3.61
C PRO A 170 7.93 8.28 -3.93
N LEU A 171 6.68 7.96 -3.57
CA LEU A 171 6.05 6.67 -3.90
C LEU A 171 5.81 6.55 -5.42
N ILE A 172 5.31 7.62 -6.03
CA ILE A 172 5.05 7.64 -7.48
C ILE A 172 6.38 7.63 -8.24
N LEU A 173 7.37 8.39 -7.77
CA LEU A 173 8.72 8.37 -8.36
C LEU A 173 9.32 6.96 -8.28
N GLY A 174 9.21 6.28 -7.14
CA GLY A 174 9.65 4.88 -6.99
C GLY A 174 8.99 3.96 -8.01
N ALA A 175 7.66 4.05 -8.15
CA ALA A 175 6.92 3.23 -9.12
C ALA A 175 7.32 3.52 -10.58
N VAL A 176 7.45 4.81 -10.94
CA VAL A 176 7.86 5.24 -12.30
C VAL A 176 9.28 4.76 -12.62
N VAL A 177 10.22 4.95 -11.70
CA VAL A 177 11.61 4.48 -11.90
C VAL A 177 11.63 2.94 -12.02
N GLY A 178 10.86 2.22 -11.21
CA GLY A 178 10.72 0.76 -11.32
C GLY A 178 10.19 0.33 -12.69
N PHE A 179 9.19 1.03 -13.22
CA PHE A 179 8.63 0.76 -14.55
C PHE A 179 9.64 1.06 -15.67
N VAL A 180 10.31 2.21 -15.62
CA VAL A 180 11.34 2.58 -16.61
C VAL A 180 12.48 1.57 -16.61
N MET A 181 13.00 1.21 -15.43
CA MET A 181 14.07 0.21 -15.30
C MET A 181 13.64 -1.17 -15.82
N LYS A 182 12.38 -1.55 -15.65
CA LYS A 182 11.83 -2.80 -16.19
C LYS A 182 11.81 -2.84 -17.72
N LEU A 183 11.61 -1.69 -18.36
CA LEU A 183 11.61 -1.60 -19.83
C LEU A 183 13.01 -1.59 -20.43
N MET A 184 14.05 -1.37 -19.62
CA MET A 184 15.44 -1.37 -20.10
C MET A 184 15.90 -2.80 -20.43
N PRO A 185 16.75 -2.99 -21.45
CA PRO A 185 17.24 -4.30 -21.86
C PRO A 185 18.24 -4.93 -20.88
N PHE A 186 18.76 -4.13 -19.94
CA PHE A 186 19.70 -4.58 -18.91
C PHE A 186 19.00 -4.64 -17.56
N GLY A 187 19.17 -5.78 -16.86
CA GLY A 187 18.66 -5.95 -15.50
C GLY A 187 19.51 -5.24 -14.46
N LEU A 188 18.98 -5.06 -13.26
CA LEU A 188 19.77 -4.58 -12.13
C LEU A 188 20.91 -5.57 -11.80
N PRO A 189 22.13 -5.09 -11.53
CA PRO A 189 23.19 -5.91 -10.97
C PRO A 189 22.71 -6.61 -9.69
N TYR A 190 23.19 -7.84 -9.47
CA TYR A 190 22.76 -8.67 -8.35
C TYR A 190 22.82 -7.95 -6.99
N ALA A 191 23.92 -7.27 -6.69
CA ALA A 191 24.10 -6.55 -5.43
C ALA A 191 23.03 -5.44 -5.24
N LEU A 192 22.70 -4.72 -6.30
CA LEU A 192 21.71 -3.65 -6.27
C LEU A 192 20.29 -4.23 -6.14
N SER A 193 19.98 -5.28 -6.90
CA SER A 193 18.69 -5.98 -6.82
C SER A 193 18.45 -6.55 -5.42
N LYS A 194 19.49 -7.14 -4.82
CA LYS A 194 19.42 -7.66 -3.45
C LYS A 194 19.18 -6.54 -2.43
N ALA A 195 19.94 -5.46 -2.50
CA ALA A 195 19.78 -4.30 -1.60
C ALA A 195 18.35 -3.71 -1.69
N VAL A 196 17.85 -3.53 -2.91
CA VAL A 196 16.47 -3.06 -3.15
C VAL A 196 15.45 -4.01 -2.53
N SER A 197 15.60 -5.32 -2.74
CA SER A 197 14.71 -6.32 -2.17
C SER A 197 14.71 -6.31 -0.64
N ASP A 198 15.88 -6.23 -0.04
CA ASP A 198 16.02 -6.24 1.43
C ASP A 198 15.42 -4.96 2.05
N LEU A 199 15.65 -3.79 1.44
CA LEU A 199 15.04 -2.54 1.87
C LEU A 199 13.51 -2.54 1.67
N ALA A 200 13.02 -3.09 0.57
CA ALA A 200 11.59 -3.21 0.31
C ALA A 200 10.85 -4.05 1.36
N LYS A 201 11.49 -5.12 1.85
CA LYS A 201 10.93 -6.00 2.90
C LYS A 201 10.76 -5.30 4.24
N ILE A 202 11.55 -4.26 4.54
CA ILE A 202 11.47 -3.50 5.79
C ILE A 202 10.22 -2.60 5.80
N ALA A 203 9.74 -2.15 4.65
CA ALA A 203 8.69 -1.14 4.54
C ALA A 203 7.43 -1.48 5.34
N THR A 204 6.84 -2.66 5.13
CA THR A 204 5.60 -3.05 5.80
C THR A 204 5.78 -3.30 7.30
N PRO A 205 6.76 -4.10 7.77
CA PRO A 205 6.98 -4.29 9.21
C PRO A 205 7.27 -2.98 9.93
N LEU A 206 8.09 -2.10 9.37
CA LEU A 206 8.42 -0.82 9.97
C LEU A 206 7.19 0.09 10.05
N ALA A 207 6.36 0.15 9.00
CA ALA A 207 5.12 0.92 9.03
C ALA A 207 4.15 0.43 10.11
N LEU A 208 4.05 -0.89 10.32
CA LEU A 208 3.22 -1.48 11.38
C LEU A 208 3.75 -1.18 12.79
N VAL A 209 5.07 -1.23 12.98
CA VAL A 209 5.70 -0.82 14.25
C VAL A 209 5.42 0.65 14.54
N VAL A 210 5.58 1.52 13.54
CA VAL A 210 5.26 2.94 13.67
C VAL A 210 3.78 3.16 13.99
N LEU A 211 2.89 2.44 13.32
CA LEU A 211 1.45 2.48 13.60
C LEU A 211 1.17 2.12 15.07
N GLY A 212 1.75 1.03 15.56
CA GLY A 212 1.60 0.60 16.95
C GLY A 212 2.10 1.65 17.96
N GLY A 213 3.24 2.28 17.66
CA GLY A 213 3.81 3.33 18.49
C GLY A 213 3.02 4.63 18.52
N THR A 214 2.25 4.92 17.46
CA THR A 214 1.38 6.09 17.38
C THR A 214 -0.04 5.83 17.89
N PHE A 215 -0.42 4.57 18.10
CA PHE A 215 -1.78 4.19 18.48
C PHE A 215 -2.11 4.60 19.91
N ARG A 216 -3.24 5.31 20.09
CA ARG A 216 -3.73 5.78 21.40
C ARG A 216 -5.13 5.21 21.64
N PHE A 217 -5.25 4.21 22.51
CA PHE A 217 -6.54 3.64 22.91
C PHE A 217 -7.53 4.68 23.48
N ARG A 218 -7.02 5.73 24.12
CA ARG A 218 -7.84 6.79 24.74
C ARG A 218 -8.60 7.66 23.74
N ALA A 219 -8.17 7.68 22.46
CA ALA A 219 -8.86 8.42 21.40
C ALA A 219 -10.05 7.66 20.82
N VAL A 220 -10.16 6.35 21.06
CA VAL A 220 -11.21 5.49 20.51
C VAL A 220 -12.41 5.35 21.46
N GLY A 221 -12.23 5.70 22.74
CA GLY A 221 -13.26 5.57 23.79
C GLY A 221 -13.79 6.89 24.34
N GLY A 222 -13.52 8.01 23.68
CA GLY A 222 -13.87 9.33 24.17
C GLY A 222 -14.99 9.97 23.34
N ASN A 223 -16.21 9.72 23.73
CA ASN A 223 -17.30 10.69 23.87
C ASN A 223 -18.08 10.32 25.09
#